data_89c17d09f3a1447584e5f9fcf7ad343f
#
_entry.id   89c17d09f3a1447584e5f9fcf7ad343f
#
_cell.length_a   1.000
_cell.length_b   1.000
_cell.length_c   1.000
_cell.angle_alpha   90.00
_cell.angle_beta   90.00
_cell.angle_gamma   90.00
#
_symmetry.space_group_name_H-M   'P 1'
#
loop_
_entity.id
_entity.type
_entity.pdbx_description
1 polymer ?
#
loop_
_entity_poly.entity_id
_entity_poly.type
_entity_poly.pdbx_seq_one_letter_code
_entity_poly.pdbx_strand_id
1 'polypeptide(L)'
;MKVEKFKVLLYLKKSGLDKNGKAPIMGRITLNRTMAQFGCKLSCTPKLWNPRESRLDGKSKEAVEVNAKIDKLLLAINSAYESLVERKTDFDAKAIKDLFQCSADTQMTLLKQLDAIIADIGSRIGIDYKKGTLPNYQYTRLTLGLFVKKRYGTDDVAFGELDEQFIREYMDFCLDERGLALDTVRHYLAILKKTCRIAFKAGHSERYHFMHFKLPQKKENPPKALTREDFLKIRDLEIPERRKSLALTRDLFLFACYTGTAYADTVSITEENLFRDEEGSLWLKYHRKKNKMLARVKLLPEALAMLEKYKDPTRPTLLPPQEFRVLRGNMKSLRVLSGISMDLVYHVGRHSFASLVTLEEGVPIETISRMLGHNNIQTTQIYARVTPKKLFEDMDKFIEANKDFKFVL
;
A
#
# COMPACT_ATOMS: atom_id res chain seq x y z
N MET A 1 38.01 -19.98 -40.22
CA MET A 1 37.46 -19.12 -39.15
C MET A 1 38.38 -17.92 -38.99
N LYS A 2 37.92 -16.69 -39.27
CA LYS A 2 38.67 -15.47 -38.95
C LYS A 2 38.71 -15.35 -37.43
N VAL A 3 39.92 -15.33 -36.84
CA VAL A 3 40.09 -15.09 -35.41
C VAL A 3 39.66 -13.66 -35.10
N GLU A 4 38.54 -13.49 -34.48
CA GLU A 4 38.09 -12.18 -34.03
C GLU A 4 38.94 -11.69 -32.85
N LYS A 5 39.61 -10.55 -33.05
CA LYS A 5 40.40 -9.92 -31.99
C LYS A 5 39.49 -8.98 -31.18
N PHE A 6 38.83 -9.54 -30.17
CA PHE A 6 38.09 -8.77 -29.18
C PHE A 6 38.98 -8.41 -27.98
N LYS A 7 39.07 -7.12 -27.64
CA LYS A 7 39.84 -6.63 -26.49
C LYS A 7 39.17 -5.45 -25.82
N VAL A 8 39.14 -5.47 -24.51
CA VAL A 8 38.71 -4.35 -23.68
C VAL A 8 39.93 -3.79 -22.93
N LEU A 9 40.12 -2.48 -22.96
CA LEU A 9 41.19 -1.77 -22.23
C LEU A 9 40.55 -0.68 -21.37
N LEU A 10 40.89 -0.65 -20.07
CA LEU A 10 40.54 0.45 -19.18
C LEU A 10 41.78 1.32 -18.91
N TYR A 11 41.59 2.64 -18.83
CA TYR A 11 42.67 3.59 -18.63
C TYR A 11 42.19 4.85 -17.91
N LEU A 12 43.11 5.56 -17.23
CA LEU A 12 42.79 6.83 -16.58
C LEU A 12 42.87 8.01 -17.56
N LYS A 13 41.87 8.89 -17.50
CA LYS A 13 41.91 10.18 -18.18
C LYS A 13 42.58 11.21 -17.21
N LYS A 14 43.91 11.42 -17.38
CA LYS A 14 44.71 12.29 -16.48
C LYS A 14 44.28 13.75 -16.54
N SER A 15 43.64 14.23 -17.61
CA SER A 15 43.22 15.62 -17.84
C SER A 15 41.80 15.94 -17.30
N GLY A 16 41.39 15.43 -16.15
CA GLY A 16 40.03 15.66 -15.64
C GLY A 16 39.87 15.21 -14.20
N LEU A 17 40.75 15.70 -13.32
CA LEU A 17 40.64 15.44 -11.89
C LEU A 17 39.36 16.11 -11.34
N ASP A 18 38.64 15.38 -10.52
CA ASP A 18 37.50 15.94 -9.77
C ASP A 18 37.98 16.81 -8.59
N LYS A 19 37.02 17.42 -7.88
CA LYS A 19 37.28 18.28 -6.72
C LYS A 19 38.02 17.54 -5.59
N ASN A 20 38.04 16.22 -5.60
CA ASN A 20 38.68 15.36 -4.61
C ASN A 20 40.00 14.78 -5.13
N GLY A 21 40.50 15.24 -6.29
CA GLY A 21 41.74 14.78 -6.88
C GLY A 21 41.65 13.39 -7.53
N LYS A 22 40.47 12.86 -7.80
CA LYS A 22 40.29 11.58 -8.47
C LYS A 22 40.19 11.74 -9.97
N ALA A 23 40.77 10.80 -10.72
CA ALA A 23 40.74 10.76 -12.17
C ALA A 23 39.64 9.82 -12.67
N PRO A 24 38.86 10.19 -13.69
CA PRO A 24 37.87 9.30 -14.29
C PRO A 24 38.50 8.15 -15.05
N ILE A 25 37.92 6.95 -14.92
CA ILE A 25 38.29 5.75 -15.64
C ILE A 25 37.53 5.71 -16.97
N MET A 26 38.25 5.53 -18.06
CA MET A 26 37.72 5.39 -19.41
C MET A 26 37.92 3.96 -19.91
N GLY A 27 37.04 3.50 -20.78
CA GLY A 27 37.11 2.22 -21.42
C GLY A 27 37.22 2.33 -22.94
N ARG A 28 37.88 1.36 -23.55
CA ARG A 28 37.99 1.18 -25.00
C ARG A 28 37.76 -0.28 -25.38
N ILE A 29 36.74 -0.49 -26.22
CA ILE A 29 36.47 -1.78 -26.85
C ILE A 29 37.11 -1.76 -28.21
N THR A 30 37.83 -2.81 -28.55
CA THR A 30 38.41 -3.03 -29.89
C THR A 30 37.91 -4.37 -30.41
N LEU A 31 37.30 -4.38 -31.59
CA LEU A 31 36.89 -5.57 -32.30
C LEU A 31 37.42 -5.50 -33.70
N ASN A 32 38.34 -6.42 -34.03
CA ASN A 32 39.03 -6.45 -35.32
C ASN A 32 39.69 -5.08 -35.64
N ARG A 33 39.16 -4.33 -36.62
CA ARG A 33 39.65 -3.01 -37.05
C ARG A 33 38.79 -1.86 -36.53
N THR A 34 37.73 -2.15 -35.75
CA THR A 34 36.82 -1.12 -35.19
C THR A 34 37.15 -0.84 -33.74
N MET A 35 36.83 0.38 -33.27
CA MET A 35 37.11 0.81 -31.93
C MET A 35 35.98 1.72 -31.41
N ALA A 36 35.57 1.52 -30.16
CA ALA A 36 34.63 2.37 -29.47
C ALA A 36 35.15 2.75 -28.07
N GLN A 37 35.05 4.05 -27.72
CA GLN A 37 35.42 4.56 -26.39
C GLN A 37 34.18 4.88 -25.58
N PHE A 38 34.28 4.74 -24.24
CA PHE A 38 33.21 5.04 -23.31
C PHE A 38 33.73 5.46 -21.94
N GLY A 39 32.96 6.21 -21.18
CA GLY A 39 33.23 6.52 -19.78
C GLY A 39 32.70 5.40 -18.87
N CYS A 40 33.52 4.95 -17.92
CA CYS A 40 33.12 3.87 -17.00
C CYS A 40 32.21 4.37 -15.87
N LYS A 41 31.94 5.68 -15.76
CA LYS A 41 31.25 6.32 -14.62
C LYS A 41 31.94 6.00 -13.27
N LEU A 42 33.21 5.68 -13.30
CA LEU A 42 34.08 5.40 -12.14
C LEU A 42 35.23 6.40 -12.12
N SER A 43 35.69 6.74 -10.92
CA SER A 43 36.91 7.53 -10.71
C SER A 43 37.73 6.94 -9.59
N CYS A 44 39.03 7.15 -9.61
CA CYS A 44 39.93 6.66 -8.57
C CYS A 44 41.11 7.61 -8.33
N THR A 45 41.77 7.43 -7.21
CA THR A 45 43.02 8.11 -6.89
C THR A 45 44.11 7.66 -7.87
N PRO A 46 44.72 8.57 -8.68
CA PRO A 46 45.65 8.18 -9.75
C PRO A 46 46.87 7.38 -9.30
N LYS A 47 47.34 7.57 -8.06
CA LYS A 47 48.48 6.84 -7.47
C LYS A 47 48.21 5.35 -7.27
N LEU A 48 46.93 4.93 -7.19
CA LEU A 48 46.55 3.53 -6.99
C LEU A 48 46.34 2.80 -8.31
N TRP A 49 46.36 3.49 -9.45
CA TRP A 49 46.02 2.87 -10.75
C TRP A 49 47.21 2.12 -11.32
N ASN A 50 47.01 0.84 -11.62
CA ASN A 50 47.93 0.01 -12.35
C ASN A 50 47.55 -0.05 -13.84
N PRO A 51 48.31 0.61 -14.73
CA PRO A 51 47.98 0.63 -16.17
C PRO A 51 48.14 -0.73 -16.87
N ARG A 52 48.99 -1.62 -16.35
CA ARG A 52 49.24 -2.95 -16.94
C ARG A 52 48.05 -3.87 -16.69
N GLU A 53 47.50 -3.83 -15.51
CA GLU A 53 46.39 -4.68 -15.13
C GLU A 53 45.02 -4.01 -15.32
N SER A 54 44.99 -2.71 -15.67
CA SER A 54 43.76 -1.92 -15.80
C SER A 54 42.91 -1.94 -14.53
N ARG A 55 43.56 -1.88 -13.35
CA ARG A 55 42.94 -1.99 -12.01
C ARG A 55 43.68 -1.09 -11.01
N LEU A 56 43.08 -0.99 -9.80
CA LEU A 56 43.74 -0.36 -8.67
C LEU A 56 44.60 -1.38 -7.90
N ASP A 57 45.83 -0.97 -7.54
CA ASP A 57 46.71 -1.76 -6.69
C ASP A 57 46.32 -1.64 -5.21
N GLY A 58 46.67 -2.68 -4.43
CA GLY A 58 46.53 -2.74 -2.98
C GLY A 58 45.14 -3.24 -2.52
N LYS A 59 44.97 -3.22 -1.16
CA LYS A 59 43.78 -3.73 -0.46
C LYS A 59 43.01 -2.60 0.23
N SER A 60 43.20 -1.35 -0.18
CA SER A 60 42.46 -0.23 0.37
C SER A 60 40.97 -0.37 0.08
N LYS A 61 40.10 0.22 0.91
CA LYS A 61 38.64 0.21 0.70
C LYS A 61 38.28 0.71 -0.71
N GLU A 62 38.95 1.78 -1.18
CA GLU A 62 38.77 2.32 -2.52
C GLU A 62 39.15 1.30 -3.61
N ALA A 63 40.31 0.61 -3.46
CA ALA A 63 40.75 -0.39 -4.42
C ALA A 63 39.76 -1.55 -4.51
N VAL A 64 39.28 -2.07 -3.40
CA VAL A 64 38.32 -3.18 -3.37
C VAL A 64 37.00 -2.78 -4.03
N GLU A 65 36.42 -1.62 -3.67
CA GLU A 65 35.16 -1.15 -4.21
C GLU A 65 35.23 -0.84 -5.71
N VAL A 66 36.30 -0.15 -6.16
CA VAL A 66 36.42 0.21 -7.58
C VAL A 66 36.75 -1.02 -8.42
N ASN A 67 37.61 -1.94 -7.95
CA ASN A 67 37.92 -3.16 -8.66
C ASN A 67 36.69 -4.08 -8.82
N ALA A 68 35.86 -4.22 -7.79
CA ALA A 68 34.60 -4.95 -7.88
C ALA A 68 33.64 -4.36 -8.95
N LYS A 69 33.60 -3.01 -9.06
CA LYS A 69 32.81 -2.35 -10.12
C LYS A 69 33.43 -2.53 -11.51
N ILE A 70 34.75 -2.56 -11.62
CA ILE A 70 35.46 -2.88 -12.88
C ILE A 70 35.13 -4.30 -13.32
N ASP A 71 35.12 -5.28 -12.41
CA ASP A 71 34.80 -6.67 -12.74
C ASP A 71 33.37 -6.81 -13.26
N LYS A 72 32.40 -6.16 -12.61
CA LYS A 72 31.01 -6.11 -13.09
C LYS A 72 30.88 -5.48 -14.48
N LEU A 73 31.62 -4.41 -14.75
CA LEU A 73 31.63 -3.73 -16.05
C LEU A 73 32.21 -4.63 -17.16
N LEU A 74 33.32 -5.29 -16.89
CA LEU A 74 33.97 -6.21 -17.85
C LEU A 74 33.05 -7.40 -18.14
N LEU A 75 32.37 -7.94 -17.13
CA LEU A 75 31.37 -9.00 -17.29
C LEU A 75 30.24 -8.57 -18.22
N ALA A 76 29.69 -7.36 -18.00
CA ALA A 76 28.61 -6.83 -18.85
C ALA A 76 29.03 -6.62 -20.31
N ILE A 77 30.28 -6.17 -20.55
CA ILE A 77 30.81 -6.00 -21.89
C ILE A 77 31.00 -7.36 -22.58
N ASN A 78 31.54 -8.37 -21.86
CA ASN A 78 31.70 -9.72 -22.38
C ASN A 78 30.35 -10.36 -22.73
N SER A 79 29.34 -10.24 -21.84
CA SER A 79 27.98 -10.74 -22.08
C SER A 79 27.32 -10.08 -23.30
N ALA A 80 27.53 -8.76 -23.49
CA ALA A 80 27.06 -8.07 -24.69
C ALA A 80 27.74 -8.58 -25.97
N TYR A 81 29.04 -8.84 -25.92
CA TYR A 81 29.79 -9.45 -27.05
C TYR A 81 29.25 -10.83 -27.36
N GLU A 82 29.13 -11.73 -26.37
CA GLU A 82 28.58 -13.08 -26.54
C GLU A 82 27.19 -13.09 -27.16
N SER A 83 26.29 -12.21 -26.66
CA SER A 83 24.95 -12.05 -27.23
C SER A 83 24.93 -11.65 -28.69
N LEU A 84 25.88 -10.81 -29.15
CA LEU A 84 25.99 -10.41 -30.55
C LEU A 84 26.56 -11.54 -31.41
N VAL A 85 27.51 -12.31 -30.87
CA VAL A 85 28.06 -13.51 -31.54
C VAL A 85 26.97 -14.55 -31.77
N GLU A 86 26.12 -14.80 -30.76
CA GLU A 86 25.01 -15.76 -30.86
C GLU A 86 23.98 -15.37 -31.95
N ARG A 87 23.75 -14.06 -32.16
CA ARG A 87 22.84 -13.56 -33.19
C ARG A 87 23.33 -13.78 -34.62
N LYS A 88 24.59 -14.25 -34.83
CA LYS A 88 25.21 -14.54 -36.15
C LYS A 88 25.10 -13.38 -37.14
N THR A 89 25.06 -12.14 -36.68
CA THR A 89 25.07 -10.93 -37.52
C THR A 89 26.43 -10.26 -37.45
N ASP A 90 26.85 -9.59 -38.54
CA ASP A 90 28.06 -8.76 -38.52
C ASP A 90 27.84 -7.56 -37.56
N PHE A 91 28.78 -7.33 -36.65
CA PHE A 91 28.74 -6.22 -35.71
C PHE A 91 30.15 -5.64 -35.48
N ASP A 92 30.20 -4.43 -35.00
CA ASP A 92 31.41 -3.67 -34.71
C ASP A 92 31.58 -3.36 -33.21
N ALA A 93 32.69 -2.72 -32.82
CA ALA A 93 32.94 -2.31 -31.45
C ALA A 93 31.90 -1.31 -30.91
N LYS A 94 31.26 -0.56 -31.81
CA LYS A 94 30.19 0.38 -31.43
C LYS A 94 28.91 -0.35 -31.05
N ALA A 95 28.53 -1.39 -31.76
CA ALA A 95 27.39 -2.24 -31.46
C ALA A 95 27.50 -2.88 -30.06
N ILE A 96 28.70 -3.38 -29.71
CA ILE A 96 28.97 -3.90 -28.36
C ILE A 96 28.80 -2.81 -27.31
N LYS A 97 29.39 -1.61 -27.55
CA LYS A 97 29.25 -0.46 -26.64
C LYS A 97 27.80 -0.09 -26.47
N ASP A 98 27.05 0.07 -27.55
CA ASP A 98 25.64 0.48 -27.51
C ASP A 98 24.80 -0.57 -26.76
N LEU A 99 25.07 -1.87 -27.00
CA LEU A 99 24.34 -2.95 -26.33
C LEU A 99 24.62 -2.98 -24.82
N PHE A 100 25.85 -2.91 -24.34
CA PHE A 100 26.14 -2.95 -22.93
C PHE A 100 25.75 -1.62 -22.23
N GLN A 101 25.84 -0.47 -22.92
CA GLN A 101 25.37 0.82 -22.40
C GLN A 101 23.83 0.88 -22.39
N CYS A 102 23.16 0.39 -23.44
CA CYS A 102 21.71 0.25 -23.43
C CYS A 102 21.23 -0.71 -22.33
N SER A 103 21.91 -1.85 -22.14
CA SER A 103 21.57 -2.77 -21.05
C SER A 103 21.83 -2.16 -19.66
N ALA A 104 22.84 -1.29 -19.51
CA ALA A 104 23.10 -0.57 -18.28
C ALA A 104 22.11 0.58 -18.01
N ASP A 105 21.68 1.31 -19.05
CA ASP A 105 20.69 2.39 -18.94
C ASP A 105 19.23 1.87 -18.98
N THR A 106 18.99 0.67 -19.54
CA THR A 106 17.68 0.00 -19.57
C THR A 106 17.49 -1.00 -18.46
N GLN A 107 18.48 -1.24 -17.61
CA GLN A 107 18.30 -2.13 -16.48
C GLN A 107 17.21 -1.57 -15.57
N MET A 108 16.11 -2.34 -15.44
CA MET A 108 15.02 -1.97 -14.56
C MET A 108 15.52 -1.96 -13.12
N THR A 109 15.38 -0.83 -12.46
CA THR A 109 15.76 -0.61 -11.04
C THR A 109 14.53 -0.55 -10.16
N LEU A 110 14.71 -0.58 -8.85
CA LEU A 110 13.61 -0.65 -7.90
C LEU A 110 12.61 0.51 -8.05
N LEU A 111 13.12 1.75 -8.06
CA LEU A 111 12.25 2.93 -8.12
C LEU A 111 11.65 3.13 -9.52
N LYS A 112 12.38 2.83 -10.59
CA LYS A 112 11.82 2.81 -11.97
C LYS A 112 10.69 1.80 -12.11
N GLN A 113 10.85 0.59 -11.54
CA GLN A 113 9.78 -0.41 -11.55
C GLN A 113 8.54 0.06 -10.78
N LEU A 114 8.76 0.73 -9.64
CA LEU A 114 7.67 1.27 -8.84
C LEU A 114 6.98 2.45 -9.56
N ASP A 115 7.75 3.31 -10.24
CA ASP A 115 7.22 4.40 -11.08
C ASP A 115 6.38 3.86 -12.24
N ALA A 116 6.81 2.77 -12.90
CA ALA A 116 6.03 2.09 -13.92
C ALA A 116 4.70 1.52 -13.38
N ILE A 117 4.72 0.93 -12.18
CA ILE A 117 3.51 0.45 -11.49
C ILE A 117 2.59 1.62 -11.14
N ILE A 118 3.12 2.74 -10.67
CA ILE A 118 2.34 3.96 -10.36
C ILE A 118 1.67 4.49 -11.62
N ALA A 119 2.37 4.54 -12.74
CA ALA A 119 1.82 4.96 -14.03
C ALA A 119 0.69 4.03 -14.52
N ASP A 120 0.90 2.70 -14.43
CA ASP A 120 -0.12 1.69 -14.77
C ASP A 120 -1.38 1.87 -13.88
N ILE A 121 -1.22 1.98 -12.56
CA ILE A 121 -2.35 2.24 -11.65
C ILE A 121 -3.05 3.54 -12.01
N GLY A 122 -2.30 4.60 -12.33
CA GLY A 122 -2.84 5.91 -12.71
C GLY A 122 -3.74 5.84 -13.94
N SER A 123 -3.31 5.13 -14.99
CA SER A 123 -4.07 4.95 -16.23
C SER A 123 -5.33 4.10 -16.05
N ARG A 124 -5.38 3.27 -15.03
CA ARG A 124 -6.46 2.31 -14.75
C ARG A 124 -7.40 2.75 -13.61
N ILE A 125 -7.26 4.00 -13.13
CA ILE A 125 -8.21 4.56 -12.15
C ILE A 125 -9.61 4.67 -12.78
N GLY A 126 -10.60 4.10 -12.09
CA GLY A 126 -11.99 4.06 -12.57
C GLY A 126 -12.34 2.78 -13.35
N ILE A 127 -11.34 2.02 -13.81
CA ILE A 127 -11.53 0.71 -14.44
C ILE A 127 -11.46 -0.37 -13.33
N ASP A 128 -10.29 -0.66 -12.82
CA ASP A 128 -10.06 -1.69 -11.79
C ASP A 128 -9.29 -1.16 -10.55
N TYR A 129 -8.77 0.07 -10.62
CA TYR A 129 -8.21 0.77 -9.45
C TYR A 129 -9.07 1.96 -9.02
N LYS A 130 -9.11 2.19 -7.71
CA LYS A 130 -9.77 3.37 -7.11
C LYS A 130 -8.77 4.49 -6.91
N LYS A 131 -9.24 5.75 -6.98
CA LYS A 131 -8.42 6.95 -6.74
C LYS A 131 -7.60 6.88 -5.44
N GLY A 132 -8.15 6.29 -4.38
CA GLY A 132 -7.46 6.14 -3.09
C GLY A 132 -6.31 5.12 -3.08
N THR A 133 -6.10 4.33 -4.13
CA THR A 133 -4.98 3.37 -4.20
C THR A 133 -3.68 4.06 -4.57
N LEU A 134 -3.71 4.98 -5.52
CA LEU A 134 -2.53 5.65 -6.08
C LEU A 134 -1.66 6.35 -5.03
N PRO A 135 -2.21 7.16 -4.08
CA PRO A 135 -1.42 7.85 -3.08
C PRO A 135 -0.54 6.91 -2.24
N ASN A 136 -1.01 5.69 -1.93
CA ASN A 136 -0.25 4.74 -1.13
C ASN A 136 1.03 4.29 -1.85
N TYR A 137 0.97 4.08 -3.17
CA TYR A 137 2.14 3.74 -3.98
C TYR A 137 3.08 4.95 -4.11
N GLN A 138 2.54 6.15 -4.29
CA GLN A 138 3.32 7.39 -4.36
C GLN A 138 4.08 7.66 -3.05
N TYR A 139 3.43 7.50 -1.89
CA TYR A 139 4.09 7.64 -0.59
C TYR A 139 5.14 6.55 -0.35
N THR A 140 4.87 5.31 -0.75
CA THR A 140 5.87 4.24 -0.69
C THR A 140 7.09 4.57 -1.56
N ARG A 141 6.85 5.06 -2.77
CA ARG A 141 7.91 5.49 -3.70
C ARG A 141 8.75 6.63 -3.11
N LEU A 142 8.09 7.63 -2.52
CA LEU A 142 8.74 8.76 -1.86
C LEU A 142 9.64 8.29 -0.70
N THR A 143 9.10 7.46 0.20
CA THR A 143 9.86 6.96 1.36
C THR A 143 11.01 6.06 0.97
N LEU A 144 10.84 5.19 -0.04
CA LEU A 144 11.92 4.37 -0.60
C LEU A 144 13.02 5.25 -1.22
N GLY A 145 12.65 6.29 -1.97
CA GLY A 145 13.63 7.22 -2.55
C GLY A 145 14.45 7.95 -1.49
N LEU A 146 13.80 8.42 -0.42
CA LEU A 146 14.49 9.05 0.70
C LEU A 146 15.44 8.08 1.42
N PHE A 147 15.02 6.84 1.63
CA PHE A 147 15.83 5.78 2.23
C PHE A 147 17.05 5.46 1.37
N VAL A 148 16.85 5.18 0.07
CA VAL A 148 17.92 4.86 -0.87
C VAL A 148 18.95 6.00 -0.94
N LYS A 149 18.47 7.24 -1.04
CA LYS A 149 19.36 8.42 -1.07
C LYS A 149 20.18 8.57 0.20
N LYS A 150 19.53 8.39 1.36
CA LYS A 150 20.20 8.52 2.66
C LYS A 150 21.20 7.40 2.92
N ARG A 151 20.82 6.15 2.65
CA ARG A 151 21.61 4.98 3.03
C ARG A 151 22.69 4.62 2.02
N TYR A 152 22.39 4.76 0.73
CA TYR A 152 23.26 4.34 -0.37
C TYR A 152 23.87 5.50 -1.16
N GLY A 153 23.41 6.75 -0.94
CA GLY A 153 23.90 7.94 -1.65
C GLY A 153 23.53 7.99 -3.14
N THR A 154 22.70 7.05 -3.62
CA THR A 154 22.25 6.93 -5.01
C THR A 154 20.82 7.39 -5.16
N ASP A 155 20.38 7.64 -6.41
CA ASP A 155 18.99 8.03 -6.69
C ASP A 155 18.09 6.81 -6.91
N ASP A 156 18.65 5.61 -7.13
CA ASP A 156 17.94 4.35 -7.29
C ASP A 156 18.87 3.17 -6.97
N VAL A 157 18.35 1.97 -6.88
CA VAL A 157 19.09 0.74 -6.56
C VAL A 157 18.68 -0.39 -7.51
N ALA A 158 19.70 -1.16 -7.99
CA ALA A 158 19.45 -2.30 -8.84
C ALA A 158 18.85 -3.47 -8.04
N PHE A 159 17.99 -4.31 -8.69
CA PHE A 159 17.42 -5.47 -8.01
C PHE A 159 18.46 -6.46 -7.51
N GLY A 160 19.61 -6.58 -8.15
CA GLY A 160 20.71 -7.44 -7.70
C GLY A 160 21.35 -7.02 -6.37
N GLU A 161 21.16 -5.76 -5.97
CA GLU A 161 21.70 -5.18 -4.72
C GLU A 161 20.70 -5.29 -3.55
N LEU A 162 19.47 -5.72 -3.84
CA LEU A 162 18.46 -5.94 -2.80
C LEU A 162 18.73 -7.27 -2.11
N ASP A 163 18.65 -7.25 -0.78
CA ASP A 163 18.70 -8.42 0.07
C ASP A 163 17.69 -8.29 1.22
N GLU A 164 17.68 -9.26 2.13
CA GLU A 164 16.79 -9.21 3.29
C GLU A 164 17.20 -8.07 4.24
N GLN A 165 18.50 -7.74 4.29
CA GLN A 165 19.00 -6.63 5.11
C GLN A 165 18.46 -5.28 4.61
N PHE A 166 18.43 -5.05 3.29
CA PHE A 166 17.80 -3.87 2.69
C PHE A 166 16.36 -3.69 3.16
N ILE A 167 15.58 -4.80 3.18
CA ILE A 167 14.17 -4.76 3.58
C ILE A 167 14.04 -4.41 5.07
N ARG A 168 14.89 -4.95 5.93
CA ARG A 168 14.94 -4.66 7.37
C ARG A 168 15.34 -3.21 7.62
N GLU A 169 16.40 -2.74 7.00
CA GLU A 169 16.86 -1.35 7.12
C GLU A 169 15.82 -0.35 6.64
N TYR A 170 15.09 -0.66 5.57
CA TYR A 170 13.96 0.17 5.12
C TYR A 170 12.81 0.18 6.13
N MET A 171 12.51 -0.96 6.74
CA MET A 171 11.52 -1.05 7.81
C MET A 171 11.90 -0.18 9.00
N ASP A 172 13.15 -0.29 9.49
CA ASP A 172 13.67 0.48 10.62
C ASP A 172 13.69 1.98 10.30
N PHE A 173 14.13 2.36 9.09
CA PHE A 173 14.04 3.73 8.61
C PHE A 173 12.61 4.30 8.68
N CYS A 174 11.62 3.52 8.27
CA CYS A 174 10.22 3.94 8.32
C CYS A 174 9.69 4.06 9.76
N LEU A 175 10.05 3.13 10.66
CA LEU A 175 9.61 3.13 12.05
C LEU A 175 10.30 4.20 12.87
N ASP A 176 11.65 4.20 12.87
CA ASP A 176 12.45 4.95 13.82
C ASP A 176 12.73 6.38 13.34
N GLU A 177 13.09 6.53 12.07
CA GLU A 177 13.47 7.85 11.56
C GLU A 177 12.29 8.65 11.00
N ARG A 178 11.29 7.96 10.42
CA ARG A 178 10.08 8.61 9.90
C ARG A 178 8.92 8.62 10.90
N GLY A 179 9.04 7.88 12.02
CA GLY A 179 8.01 7.79 13.05
C GLY A 179 6.68 7.22 12.55
N LEU A 180 6.70 6.35 11.53
CA LEU A 180 5.49 5.82 10.94
C LEU A 180 4.92 4.68 11.79
N ALA A 181 3.59 4.63 11.88
CA ALA A 181 2.93 3.53 12.55
C ALA A 181 3.20 2.19 11.85
N LEU A 182 3.33 1.10 12.61
CA LEU A 182 3.64 -0.25 12.12
C LEU A 182 2.68 -0.70 11.00
N ASP A 183 1.37 -0.39 11.09
CA ASP A 183 0.40 -0.74 10.05
C ASP A 183 0.67 0.00 8.72
N THR A 184 1.17 1.24 8.77
CA THR A 184 1.60 1.99 7.59
C THR A 184 2.85 1.36 6.98
N VAL A 185 3.84 1.02 7.82
CA VAL A 185 5.08 0.37 7.36
C VAL A 185 4.80 -0.99 6.74
N ARG A 186 3.92 -1.80 7.35
CA ARG A 186 3.45 -3.06 6.75
C ARG A 186 2.84 -2.87 5.37
N HIS A 187 2.08 -1.81 5.19
CA HIS A 187 1.48 -1.49 3.89
C HIS A 187 2.55 -1.13 2.85
N TYR A 188 3.57 -0.35 3.23
CA TYR A 188 4.70 -0.01 2.37
C TYR A 188 5.53 -1.25 2.01
N LEU A 189 5.81 -2.11 2.98
CA LEU A 189 6.50 -3.39 2.74
C LEU A 189 5.68 -4.33 1.82
N ALA A 190 4.35 -4.33 1.92
CA ALA A 190 3.50 -5.09 1.02
C ALA A 190 3.57 -4.58 -0.43
N ILE A 191 3.66 -3.25 -0.62
CA ILE A 191 3.86 -2.63 -1.94
C ILE A 191 5.26 -2.98 -2.47
N LEU A 192 6.31 -2.86 -1.66
CA LEU A 192 7.68 -3.26 -2.02
C LEU A 192 7.73 -4.74 -2.41
N LYS A 193 7.10 -5.61 -1.62
CA LYS A 193 6.97 -7.05 -1.90
C LYS A 193 6.31 -7.31 -3.26
N LYS A 194 5.23 -6.58 -3.58
CA LYS A 194 4.55 -6.67 -4.88
C LYS A 194 5.47 -6.19 -6.01
N THR A 195 6.19 -5.10 -5.82
CA THR A 195 7.14 -4.56 -6.80
C THR A 195 8.24 -5.56 -7.13
N CYS A 196 8.89 -6.13 -6.11
CA CYS A 196 9.91 -7.17 -6.28
C CYS A 196 9.35 -8.44 -6.97
N ARG A 197 8.11 -8.82 -6.67
CA ARG A 197 7.46 -9.97 -7.32
C ARG A 197 7.19 -9.70 -8.81
N ILE A 198 6.79 -8.50 -9.17
CA ILE A 198 6.57 -8.11 -10.58
C ILE A 198 7.91 -8.12 -11.32
N ALA A 199 8.96 -7.53 -10.75
CA ALA A 199 10.30 -7.51 -11.33
C ALA A 199 10.86 -8.93 -11.53
N PHE A 200 10.70 -9.81 -10.54
CA PHE A 200 11.11 -11.22 -10.65
C PHE A 200 10.37 -11.95 -11.80
N LYS A 201 9.04 -11.79 -11.88
CA LYS A 201 8.24 -12.40 -12.96
C LYS A 201 8.57 -11.85 -14.35
N ALA A 202 9.00 -10.60 -14.43
CA ALA A 202 9.42 -9.97 -15.69
C ALA A 202 10.88 -10.25 -16.07
N GLY A 203 11.63 -11.02 -15.26
CA GLY A 203 13.05 -11.32 -15.51
C GLY A 203 14.00 -10.17 -15.17
N HIS A 204 13.53 -9.12 -14.50
CA HIS A 204 14.37 -7.99 -14.07
C HIS A 204 15.16 -8.29 -12.80
N SER A 205 14.88 -9.41 -12.14
CA SER A 205 15.57 -9.89 -10.95
C SER A 205 15.75 -11.40 -11.03
N GLU A 206 16.96 -11.91 -10.75
CA GLU A 206 17.27 -13.35 -10.76
C GLU A 206 16.66 -14.09 -9.57
N ARG A 207 16.36 -13.39 -8.49
CA ARG A 207 15.79 -13.97 -7.26
C ARG A 207 14.64 -13.14 -6.71
N TYR A 208 13.77 -13.81 -5.96
CA TYR A 208 12.68 -13.16 -5.25
C TYR A 208 13.10 -12.80 -3.82
N HIS A 209 13.37 -11.51 -3.59
CA HIS A 209 13.96 -10.99 -2.34
C HIS A 209 13.09 -11.18 -1.07
N PHE A 210 11.80 -11.43 -1.24
CA PHE A 210 10.87 -11.67 -0.11
C PHE A 210 10.61 -13.16 0.16
N MET A 211 11.41 -14.09 -0.35
CA MET A 211 11.16 -15.52 -0.20
C MET A 211 11.07 -15.95 1.27
N HIS A 212 11.99 -15.47 2.09
CA HIS A 212 12.07 -15.81 3.53
C HIS A 212 11.59 -14.67 4.45
N PHE A 213 11.40 -13.45 3.92
CA PHE A 213 10.97 -12.31 4.73
C PHE A 213 9.47 -12.37 5.02
N LYS A 214 9.13 -12.48 6.30
CA LYS A 214 7.75 -12.39 6.80
C LYS A 214 7.45 -10.95 7.17
N LEU A 215 6.33 -10.41 6.64
CA LEU A 215 5.85 -9.10 7.07
C LEU A 215 5.55 -9.13 8.58
N PRO A 216 5.84 -8.04 9.31
CA PRO A 216 5.48 -7.94 10.73
C PRO A 216 4.01 -8.28 10.94
N GLN A 217 3.68 -8.94 12.03
CA GLN A 217 2.29 -9.28 12.34
C GLN A 217 1.47 -8.02 12.58
N LYS A 218 0.24 -8.02 12.12
CA LYS A 218 -0.71 -6.96 12.43
C LYS A 218 -1.06 -7.04 13.91
N LYS A 219 -0.92 -5.92 14.64
CA LYS A 219 -1.50 -5.85 15.99
C LYS A 219 -3.01 -5.92 15.86
N GLU A 220 -3.62 -6.89 16.51
CA GLU A 220 -5.08 -6.95 16.62
C GLU A 220 -5.55 -5.85 17.58
N ASN A 221 -5.88 -4.71 17.02
CA ASN A 221 -6.60 -3.69 17.76
C ASN A 221 -8.10 -3.96 17.61
N PRO A 222 -8.85 -4.09 18.72
CA PRO A 222 -10.30 -4.20 18.62
C PRO A 222 -10.86 -2.99 17.87
N PRO A 223 -11.90 -3.19 17.06
CA PRO A 223 -12.57 -2.08 16.42
C PRO A 223 -13.11 -1.14 17.50
N LYS A 224 -12.86 0.13 17.33
CA LYS A 224 -13.37 1.16 18.23
C LYS A 224 -14.88 1.33 17.96
N ALA A 225 -15.71 0.77 18.80
CA ALA A 225 -17.16 0.99 18.83
C ALA A 225 -17.52 1.87 20.03
N LEU A 226 -18.66 2.54 19.96
CA LEU A 226 -19.20 3.29 21.09
C LEU A 226 -19.69 2.33 22.18
N THR A 227 -19.58 2.77 23.42
CA THR A 227 -20.38 2.21 24.53
C THR A 227 -21.82 2.70 24.40
N ARG A 228 -22.78 2.02 25.08
CA ARG A 228 -24.17 2.47 25.11
C ARG A 228 -24.27 3.90 25.69
N GLU A 229 -23.48 4.21 26.69
CA GLU A 229 -23.45 5.54 27.32
C GLU A 229 -22.94 6.61 26.30
N ASP A 230 -21.84 6.36 25.62
CA ASP A 230 -21.28 7.30 24.64
C ASP A 230 -22.22 7.49 23.42
N PHE A 231 -22.92 6.42 23.03
CA PHE A 231 -23.93 6.50 21.98
C PHE A 231 -25.09 7.45 22.41
N LEU A 232 -25.59 7.31 23.63
CA LEU A 232 -26.64 8.16 24.16
C LEU A 232 -26.19 9.63 24.27
N LYS A 233 -24.97 9.89 24.73
CA LYS A 233 -24.38 11.25 24.74
C LYS A 233 -24.39 11.93 23.38
N ILE A 234 -24.13 11.18 22.31
CA ILE A 234 -24.16 11.74 20.93
C ILE A 234 -25.61 11.93 20.47
N ARG A 235 -26.48 10.94 20.73
CA ARG A 235 -27.88 10.97 20.31
C ARG A 235 -28.60 12.17 20.93
N ASP A 236 -28.40 12.35 22.20
CA ASP A 236 -29.17 13.35 23.02
C ASP A 236 -28.42 14.71 23.08
N LEU A 237 -27.31 14.87 22.36
CA LEU A 237 -26.54 16.10 22.34
C LEU A 237 -27.39 17.26 21.76
N GLU A 238 -27.63 18.29 22.56
CA GLU A 238 -28.26 19.52 22.09
C GLU A 238 -27.29 20.34 21.22
N ILE A 239 -27.66 20.52 19.96
CA ILE A 239 -26.89 21.30 18.99
C ILE A 239 -27.68 22.56 18.64
N PRO A 240 -27.13 23.77 18.88
CA PRO A 240 -27.82 25.00 18.52
C PRO A 240 -28.19 25.05 17.04
N GLU A 241 -29.38 25.58 16.72
CA GLU A 241 -29.91 25.65 15.34
C GLU A 241 -28.97 26.32 14.34
N ARG A 242 -28.17 27.31 14.78
CA ARG A 242 -27.15 27.97 13.94
C ARG A 242 -26.06 27.02 13.47
N ARG A 243 -25.86 25.85 14.11
CA ARG A 243 -24.84 24.87 13.76
C ARG A 243 -25.41 23.74 12.89
N LYS A 244 -26.20 24.08 11.86
CA LYS A 244 -26.86 23.12 10.96
C LYS A 244 -25.90 22.05 10.39
N SER A 245 -24.67 22.44 10.01
CA SER A 245 -23.65 21.52 9.51
C SER A 245 -23.20 20.48 10.55
N LEU A 246 -23.12 20.87 11.83
CA LEU A 246 -22.77 19.95 12.92
C LEU A 246 -23.93 19.01 13.23
N ALA A 247 -25.15 19.50 13.23
CA ALA A 247 -26.36 18.70 13.41
C ALA A 247 -26.50 17.65 12.31
N LEU A 248 -26.28 18.04 11.06
CA LEU A 248 -26.25 17.10 9.94
C LEU A 248 -25.16 16.03 10.12
N THR A 249 -23.96 16.41 10.56
CA THR A 249 -22.88 15.44 10.81
C THR A 249 -23.27 14.42 11.87
N ARG A 250 -23.89 14.87 13.00
CA ARG A 250 -24.42 13.99 14.05
C ARG A 250 -25.41 13.00 13.48
N ASP A 251 -26.38 13.49 12.72
CA ASP A 251 -27.48 12.67 12.21
C ASP A 251 -26.97 11.66 11.16
N LEU A 252 -26.05 12.06 10.27
CA LEU A 252 -25.39 11.13 9.35
C LEU A 252 -24.59 10.05 10.10
N PHE A 253 -23.92 10.41 11.19
CA PHE A 253 -23.19 9.47 12.02
C PHE A 253 -24.12 8.50 12.75
N LEU A 254 -25.21 9.00 13.32
CA LEU A 254 -26.24 8.16 13.95
C LEU A 254 -26.92 7.25 12.94
N PHE A 255 -27.18 7.73 11.72
CA PHE A 255 -27.67 6.88 10.64
C PHE A 255 -26.72 5.71 10.36
N ALA A 256 -25.40 5.96 10.37
CA ALA A 256 -24.42 4.88 10.25
C ALA A 256 -24.44 3.92 11.46
N CYS A 257 -24.75 4.41 12.67
CA CYS A 257 -24.95 3.57 13.85
C CYS A 257 -26.20 2.67 13.74
N TYR A 258 -27.25 3.13 13.07
CA TYR A 258 -28.48 2.36 12.88
C TYR A 258 -28.50 1.45 11.65
N THR A 259 -27.64 1.70 10.67
CA THR A 259 -27.66 0.98 9.39
C THR A 259 -26.34 0.28 9.02
N GLY A 260 -25.27 0.58 9.72
CA GLY A 260 -23.95 0.07 9.40
C GLY A 260 -23.34 0.61 8.11
N THR A 261 -23.92 1.65 7.49
CA THR A 261 -23.44 2.21 6.22
C THR A 261 -22.11 2.94 6.40
N ALA A 262 -21.20 2.84 5.42
CA ALA A 262 -20.02 3.69 5.37
C ALA A 262 -20.39 5.05 4.75
N TYR A 263 -19.65 6.13 5.07
CA TYR A 263 -20.00 7.48 4.62
C TYR A 263 -20.27 7.58 3.12
N ALA A 264 -19.39 7.02 2.28
CA ALA A 264 -19.56 7.04 0.84
C ALA A 264 -20.84 6.30 0.37
N ASP A 265 -21.26 5.29 1.11
CA ASP A 265 -22.51 4.56 0.85
C ASP A 265 -23.69 5.40 1.34
N THR A 266 -23.64 5.93 2.58
CA THR A 266 -24.72 6.76 3.19
C THR A 266 -25.15 7.92 2.28
N VAL A 267 -24.19 8.70 1.78
CA VAL A 267 -24.48 9.88 0.93
C VAL A 267 -24.78 9.55 -0.53
N SER A 268 -24.89 8.28 -0.87
CA SER A 268 -25.21 7.82 -2.21
C SER A 268 -26.50 7.02 -2.30
N ILE A 269 -27.19 6.84 -1.19
CA ILE A 269 -28.47 6.13 -1.13
C ILE A 269 -29.53 6.98 -1.81
N THR A 270 -30.29 6.33 -2.71
CA THR A 270 -31.45 6.90 -3.41
C THR A 270 -32.72 6.13 -3.04
N GLU A 271 -33.88 6.57 -3.51
CA GLU A 271 -35.12 5.86 -3.30
C GLU A 271 -35.10 4.43 -3.88
N GLU A 272 -34.38 4.20 -4.97
CA GLU A 272 -34.22 2.87 -5.58
C GLU A 272 -33.54 1.85 -4.64
N ASN A 273 -32.85 2.31 -3.61
CA ASN A 273 -32.24 1.46 -2.60
C ASN A 273 -33.22 1.04 -1.50
N LEU A 274 -34.42 1.58 -1.48
CA LEU A 274 -35.47 1.24 -0.52
C LEU A 274 -36.43 0.22 -1.11
N PHE A 275 -36.79 -0.80 -0.33
CA PHE A 275 -37.83 -1.73 -0.69
C PHE A 275 -38.61 -2.17 0.55
N ARG A 276 -39.87 -2.56 0.36
CA ARG A 276 -40.69 -3.12 1.42
C ARG A 276 -40.70 -4.64 1.30
N ASP A 277 -40.62 -5.31 2.45
CA ASP A 277 -40.85 -6.75 2.50
C ASP A 277 -42.41 -7.08 2.47
N GLU A 278 -42.74 -8.34 2.51
CA GLU A 278 -44.12 -8.81 2.53
C GLU A 278 -44.90 -8.35 3.76
N GLU A 279 -44.20 -8.06 4.83
CA GLU A 279 -44.78 -7.56 6.09
C GLU A 279 -44.90 -6.01 6.11
N GLY A 280 -44.53 -5.35 5.03
CA GLY A 280 -44.54 -3.89 4.89
C GLY A 280 -43.36 -3.15 5.52
N SER A 281 -42.41 -3.84 6.13
CA SER A 281 -41.21 -3.25 6.71
C SER A 281 -40.29 -2.69 5.63
N LEU A 282 -39.71 -1.50 5.90
CA LEU A 282 -38.81 -0.86 4.95
C LEU A 282 -37.36 -1.32 5.15
N TRP A 283 -36.73 -1.71 4.08
CA TRP A 283 -35.35 -2.19 4.01
C TRP A 283 -34.52 -1.30 3.12
N LEU A 284 -33.22 -1.18 3.47
CA LEU A 284 -32.17 -0.59 2.67
C LEU A 284 -31.39 -1.71 1.96
N LYS A 285 -31.33 -1.68 0.62
CA LYS A 285 -30.60 -2.62 -0.23
C LYS A 285 -29.67 -1.86 -1.16
N TYR A 286 -28.36 -2.06 -1.04
CA TYR A 286 -27.39 -1.34 -1.84
C TYR A 286 -26.12 -2.15 -2.08
N HIS A 287 -25.41 -1.84 -3.17
CA HIS A 287 -24.08 -2.37 -3.41
C HIS A 287 -23.04 -1.41 -2.86
N ARG A 288 -22.19 -1.90 -1.98
CA ARG A 288 -21.13 -1.08 -1.36
C ARG A 288 -20.19 -0.49 -2.41
N LYS A 289 -19.90 0.80 -2.29
CA LYS A 289 -18.96 1.47 -3.20
C LYS A 289 -17.55 0.90 -3.14
N LYS A 290 -17.13 0.39 -1.96
CA LYS A 290 -15.77 -0.10 -1.76
C LYS A 290 -15.49 -1.46 -2.42
N ASN A 291 -16.38 -2.42 -2.33
CA ASN A 291 -16.15 -3.81 -2.74
C ASN A 291 -17.27 -4.40 -3.62
N LYS A 292 -18.27 -3.60 -3.97
CA LYS A 292 -19.45 -4.01 -4.78
C LYS A 292 -20.31 -5.11 -4.16
N MET A 293 -20.07 -5.49 -2.90
CA MET A 293 -20.87 -6.48 -2.20
C MET A 293 -22.26 -5.92 -1.87
N LEU A 294 -23.26 -6.77 -1.97
CA LEU A 294 -24.62 -6.45 -1.60
C LEU A 294 -24.75 -6.37 -0.08
N ALA A 295 -25.32 -5.29 0.42
CA ALA A 295 -25.72 -5.09 1.80
C ALA A 295 -27.25 -4.94 1.87
N ARG A 296 -27.86 -5.49 2.93
CA ARG A 296 -29.29 -5.39 3.20
C ARG A 296 -29.49 -5.15 4.70
N VAL A 297 -30.21 -4.10 5.05
CA VAL A 297 -30.49 -3.76 6.44
C VAL A 297 -31.93 -3.34 6.58
N LYS A 298 -32.66 -3.90 7.55
CA LYS A 298 -34.00 -3.44 7.93
C LYS A 298 -33.85 -2.08 8.62
N LEU A 299 -34.63 -1.10 8.18
CA LEU A 299 -34.52 0.25 8.72
C LEU A 299 -35.27 0.33 10.07
N LEU A 300 -34.53 0.74 11.09
CA LEU A 300 -35.08 1.03 12.41
C LEU A 300 -35.90 2.33 12.36
N PRO A 301 -36.86 2.54 13.28
CA PRO A 301 -37.69 3.74 13.32
C PRO A 301 -36.86 5.04 13.35
N GLU A 302 -35.73 5.05 14.05
CA GLU A 302 -34.83 6.20 14.14
C GLU A 302 -34.16 6.52 12.78
N ALA A 303 -33.80 5.49 12.03
CA ALA A 303 -33.26 5.67 10.68
C ALA A 303 -34.33 6.21 9.72
N LEU A 304 -35.58 5.74 9.84
CA LEU A 304 -36.73 6.24 9.07
C LEU A 304 -37.01 7.70 9.37
N ALA A 305 -37.00 8.08 10.65
CA ALA A 305 -37.21 9.46 11.08
C ALA A 305 -36.12 10.40 10.50
N MET A 306 -34.90 9.93 10.38
CA MET A 306 -33.81 10.69 9.74
C MET A 306 -34.04 10.85 8.23
N LEU A 307 -34.50 9.81 7.54
CA LEU A 307 -34.81 9.90 6.11
C LEU A 307 -35.93 10.91 5.87
N GLU A 308 -37.00 10.89 6.70
CA GLU A 308 -38.10 11.87 6.60
C GLU A 308 -37.67 13.29 6.93
N LYS A 309 -36.81 13.47 7.97
CA LYS A 309 -36.26 14.78 8.34
C LYS A 309 -35.48 15.46 7.24
N TYR A 310 -34.75 14.67 6.44
CA TYR A 310 -33.88 15.17 5.35
C TYR A 310 -34.50 14.96 3.97
N LYS A 311 -35.77 14.64 3.89
CA LYS A 311 -36.46 14.45 2.61
C LYS A 311 -36.44 15.72 1.77
N ASP A 312 -35.98 15.59 0.54
CA ASP A 312 -35.87 16.72 -0.38
C ASP A 312 -36.06 16.19 -1.81
N PRO A 313 -37.24 16.47 -2.41
CA PRO A 313 -37.55 15.95 -3.74
C PRO A 313 -36.66 16.52 -4.85
N THR A 314 -35.93 17.59 -4.59
CA THR A 314 -34.99 18.19 -5.57
C THR A 314 -33.64 17.50 -5.57
N ARG A 315 -33.36 16.69 -4.55
CA ARG A 315 -32.10 15.97 -4.41
C ARG A 315 -32.26 14.49 -4.74
N PRO A 316 -31.38 13.91 -5.58
CA PRO A 316 -31.48 12.50 -5.95
C PRO A 316 -31.14 11.53 -4.78
N THR A 317 -30.38 12.00 -3.77
CA THR A 317 -29.98 11.20 -2.62
C THR A 317 -30.85 11.44 -1.41
N LEU A 318 -31.15 10.39 -0.64
CA LEU A 318 -32.02 10.46 0.52
C LEU A 318 -31.45 11.35 1.63
N LEU A 319 -30.13 11.34 1.80
CA LEU A 319 -29.43 12.13 2.80
C LEU A 319 -28.51 13.16 2.14
N PRO A 320 -28.40 14.39 2.66
CA PRO A 320 -27.55 15.43 2.09
C PRO A 320 -26.07 15.05 2.22
N PRO A 321 -25.29 15.12 1.13
CA PRO A 321 -23.85 14.92 1.22
C PRO A 321 -23.19 16.10 1.94
N GLN A 322 -22.08 15.81 2.61
CA GLN A 322 -21.24 16.80 3.26
C GLN A 322 -19.81 16.64 2.78
N GLU A 323 -19.07 17.73 2.58
CA GLU A 323 -17.66 17.65 2.22
C GLU A 323 -16.89 16.89 3.31
N PHE A 324 -16.03 15.94 2.90
CA PHE A 324 -15.31 15.06 3.81
C PHE A 324 -14.44 15.81 4.83
N ARG A 325 -13.88 16.95 4.44
CA ARG A 325 -13.10 17.83 5.33
C ARG A 325 -13.97 18.41 6.43
N VAL A 326 -15.18 18.88 6.08
CA VAL A 326 -16.17 19.43 7.03
C VAL A 326 -16.67 18.34 7.97
N LEU A 327 -17.04 17.18 7.40
CA LEU A 327 -17.45 16.00 8.18
C LEU A 327 -16.40 15.65 9.24
N ARG A 328 -15.12 15.55 8.83
CA ARG A 328 -14.02 15.21 9.73
C ARG A 328 -13.82 16.26 10.84
N GLY A 329 -13.95 17.53 10.51
CA GLY A 329 -13.88 18.64 11.47
C GLY A 329 -15.03 18.57 12.49
N ASN A 330 -16.26 18.38 11.99
CA ASN A 330 -17.45 18.26 12.81
C ASN A 330 -17.43 17.02 13.72
N MET A 331 -16.90 15.86 13.24
CA MET A 331 -16.73 14.68 14.10
C MET A 331 -15.83 14.95 15.30
N LYS A 332 -14.76 15.75 15.13
CA LYS A 332 -13.93 16.19 16.26
C LYS A 332 -14.71 17.08 17.22
N SER A 333 -15.54 17.99 16.70
CA SER A 333 -16.39 18.86 17.50
C SER A 333 -17.44 18.06 18.27
N LEU A 334 -18.08 17.08 17.64
CA LEU A 334 -19.02 16.16 18.30
C LEU A 334 -18.36 15.42 19.45
N ARG A 335 -17.15 14.89 19.25
CA ARG A 335 -16.36 14.24 20.30
C ARG A 335 -16.19 15.14 21.52
N VAL A 336 -15.77 16.39 21.31
CA VAL A 336 -15.50 17.34 22.39
C VAL A 336 -16.81 17.71 23.11
N LEU A 337 -17.86 18.02 22.36
CA LEU A 337 -19.13 18.44 22.91
C LEU A 337 -19.85 17.32 23.67
N SER A 338 -19.71 16.07 23.25
CA SER A 338 -20.28 14.91 23.94
C SER A 338 -19.39 14.36 25.07
N GLY A 339 -18.19 14.91 25.27
CA GLY A 339 -17.27 14.47 26.33
C GLY A 339 -16.69 13.05 26.11
N ILE A 340 -16.65 12.57 24.85
CA ILE A 340 -16.18 11.23 24.54
C ILE A 340 -14.65 11.22 24.47
N SER A 341 -14.02 10.29 25.18
CA SER A 341 -12.56 10.18 25.26
C SER A 341 -11.93 9.56 24.00
N MET A 342 -12.61 8.60 23.36
CA MET A 342 -12.12 7.93 22.15
C MET A 342 -12.13 8.84 20.92
N ASP A 343 -11.25 8.56 19.95
CA ASP A 343 -11.28 9.27 18.66
C ASP A 343 -12.55 8.93 17.88
N LEU A 344 -13.40 9.94 17.68
CA LEU A 344 -14.64 9.79 16.97
C LEU A 344 -14.43 10.06 15.47
N VAL A 345 -14.54 9.01 14.67
CA VAL A 345 -14.53 9.07 13.20
C VAL A 345 -15.79 8.42 12.66
N TYR A 346 -16.21 8.79 11.47
CA TYR A 346 -17.48 8.28 10.89
C TYR A 346 -17.59 6.76 10.91
N HIS A 347 -16.47 6.05 10.68
CA HIS A 347 -16.47 4.60 10.64
C HIS A 347 -16.75 3.93 12.00
N VAL A 348 -16.60 4.66 13.10
CA VAL A 348 -17.02 4.22 14.45
C VAL A 348 -18.53 3.93 14.48
N GLY A 349 -19.36 4.71 13.76
CA GLY A 349 -20.79 4.43 13.66
C GLY A 349 -21.10 3.04 13.10
N ARG A 350 -20.39 2.66 12.04
CA ARG A 350 -20.52 1.30 11.48
C ARG A 350 -20.00 0.21 12.43
N HIS A 351 -18.94 0.48 13.17
CA HIS A 351 -18.46 -0.43 14.21
C HIS A 351 -19.46 -0.59 15.33
N SER A 352 -20.12 0.53 15.75
CA SER A 352 -21.17 0.52 16.78
C SER A 352 -22.42 -0.22 16.30
N PHE A 353 -22.80 -0.11 15.01
CA PHE A 353 -23.85 -0.94 14.46
C PHE A 353 -23.54 -2.43 14.62
N ALA A 354 -22.34 -2.83 14.25
CA ALA A 354 -21.94 -4.24 14.27
C ALA A 354 -21.85 -4.82 15.69
N SER A 355 -21.47 -4.03 16.67
CA SER A 355 -21.33 -4.51 18.07
C SER A 355 -22.55 -4.14 18.92
N LEU A 356 -22.77 -2.85 19.16
CA LEU A 356 -23.77 -2.37 20.11
C LEU A 356 -25.22 -2.60 19.63
N VAL A 357 -25.49 -2.34 18.34
CA VAL A 357 -26.88 -2.35 17.82
C VAL A 357 -27.31 -3.75 17.36
N THR A 358 -26.37 -4.63 17.03
CA THR A 358 -26.71 -5.95 16.49
C THR A 358 -26.15 -7.11 17.33
N LEU A 359 -24.83 -7.18 17.53
CA LEU A 359 -24.22 -8.36 18.17
C LEU A 359 -24.59 -8.45 19.67
N GLU A 360 -24.60 -7.34 20.39
CA GLU A 360 -25.01 -7.31 21.80
C GLU A 360 -26.49 -7.66 21.99
N GLU A 361 -27.31 -7.38 20.99
CA GLU A 361 -28.75 -7.72 20.97
C GLU A 361 -29.02 -9.14 20.39
N GLY A 362 -27.96 -9.94 20.19
CA GLY A 362 -28.09 -11.37 19.82
C GLY A 362 -28.20 -11.66 18.34
N VAL A 363 -27.98 -10.70 17.44
CA VAL A 363 -27.95 -10.97 16.00
C VAL A 363 -26.75 -11.83 15.63
N PRO A 364 -26.91 -12.97 14.92
CA PRO A 364 -25.80 -13.82 14.54
C PRO A 364 -24.76 -13.10 13.66
N ILE A 365 -23.48 -13.44 13.87
CA ILE A 365 -22.38 -12.76 13.18
C ILE A 365 -22.43 -12.92 11.66
N GLU A 366 -22.93 -14.03 11.16
CA GLU A 366 -23.14 -14.31 9.73
C GLU A 366 -24.17 -13.34 9.14
N THR A 367 -25.24 -13.08 9.89
CA THR A 367 -26.28 -12.12 9.52
C THR A 367 -25.69 -10.70 9.49
N ILE A 368 -24.91 -10.31 10.52
CA ILE A 368 -24.24 -9.02 10.58
C ILE A 368 -23.26 -8.87 9.40
N SER A 369 -22.52 -9.93 9.07
CA SER A 369 -21.60 -9.92 7.93
C SER A 369 -22.31 -9.61 6.61
N ARG A 370 -23.50 -10.19 6.40
CA ARG A 370 -24.35 -9.93 5.23
C ARG A 370 -24.95 -8.53 5.26
N MET A 371 -25.45 -8.09 6.42
CA MET A 371 -25.97 -6.73 6.58
C MET A 371 -24.90 -5.68 6.25
N LEU A 372 -23.68 -5.91 6.69
CA LEU A 372 -22.55 -5.03 6.42
C LEU A 372 -21.96 -5.17 5.00
N GLY A 373 -22.33 -6.18 4.22
CA GLY A 373 -21.74 -6.45 2.90
C GLY A 373 -20.23 -6.71 3.00
N HIS A 374 -19.82 -7.59 3.93
CA HIS A 374 -18.44 -8.06 4.02
C HIS A 374 -18.21 -9.21 3.04
N ASN A 375 -17.08 -9.21 2.34
CA ASN A 375 -16.68 -10.26 1.42
C ASN A 375 -16.17 -11.52 2.14
N ASN A 376 -15.70 -11.34 3.37
CA ASN A 376 -15.16 -12.39 4.23
C ASN A 376 -15.66 -12.18 5.66
N ILE A 377 -16.18 -13.23 6.29
CA ILE A 377 -16.70 -13.21 7.65
C ILE A 377 -15.60 -12.83 8.67
N GLN A 378 -14.34 -13.13 8.40
CA GLN A 378 -13.20 -12.72 9.24
C GLN A 378 -13.17 -11.21 9.47
N THR A 379 -13.68 -10.42 8.51
CA THR A 379 -13.82 -8.96 8.68
C THR A 379 -14.88 -8.60 9.73
N THR A 380 -15.83 -9.50 10.00
CA THR A 380 -16.88 -9.32 11.01
C THR A 380 -16.45 -9.91 12.35
N GLN A 381 -15.65 -10.97 12.35
CA GLN A 381 -15.15 -11.64 13.56
C GLN A 381 -14.35 -10.71 14.49
N ILE A 382 -13.80 -9.62 13.97
CA ILE A 382 -13.15 -8.59 14.80
C ILE A 382 -14.09 -7.97 15.85
N TYR A 383 -15.43 -8.04 15.63
CA TYR A 383 -16.46 -7.60 16.57
C TYR A 383 -16.86 -8.68 17.56
N ALA A 384 -16.66 -9.95 17.22
CA ALA A 384 -17.10 -11.11 18.01
C ALA A 384 -16.16 -11.40 19.19
N ARG A 385 -16.09 -10.47 20.14
CA ARG A 385 -15.50 -10.77 21.44
C ARG A 385 -16.59 -11.33 22.35
N VAL A 386 -16.67 -12.65 22.42
CA VAL A 386 -17.54 -13.32 23.37
C VAL A 386 -16.98 -13.04 24.76
N THR A 387 -17.68 -12.25 25.56
CA THR A 387 -17.34 -12.06 26.97
C THR A 387 -17.77 -13.32 27.76
N PRO A 388 -17.10 -13.65 28.88
CA PRO A 388 -17.56 -14.74 29.75
C PRO A 388 -19.05 -14.58 30.12
N LYS A 389 -19.50 -13.36 30.41
CA LYS A 389 -20.89 -13.06 30.70
C LYS A 389 -21.83 -13.48 29.55
N LYS A 390 -21.50 -13.12 28.32
CA LYS A 390 -22.28 -13.48 27.13
C LYS A 390 -22.33 -15.01 26.93
N LEU A 391 -21.20 -15.68 27.19
CA LEU A 391 -21.13 -17.14 27.11
C LEU A 391 -22.12 -17.79 28.09
N PHE A 392 -22.17 -17.32 29.33
CA PHE A 392 -23.10 -17.83 30.33
C PHE A 392 -24.56 -17.54 29.95
N GLU A 393 -24.87 -16.30 29.55
CA GLU A 393 -26.22 -15.93 29.11
C GLU A 393 -26.72 -16.77 27.92
N ASP A 394 -25.87 -17.06 26.97
CA ASP A 394 -26.23 -17.86 25.79
C ASP A 394 -26.41 -19.35 26.18
N MET A 395 -25.61 -19.88 27.13
CA MET A 395 -25.81 -21.22 27.66
C MET A 395 -27.08 -21.32 28.50
N ASP A 396 -27.38 -20.33 29.31
CA ASP A 396 -28.64 -20.29 30.09
C ASP A 396 -29.86 -20.28 29.16
N LYS A 397 -29.84 -19.47 28.09
CA LYS A 397 -30.89 -19.47 27.06
C LYS A 397 -31.02 -20.82 26.34
N PHE A 398 -29.88 -21.45 26.03
CA PHE A 398 -29.89 -22.77 25.43
C PHE A 398 -30.53 -23.82 26.35
N ILE A 399 -30.16 -23.83 27.60
CA ILE A 399 -30.73 -24.76 28.62
C ILE A 399 -32.22 -24.52 28.76
N GLU A 400 -32.64 -23.25 28.90
CA GLU A 400 -34.05 -22.91 29.01
C GLU A 400 -34.89 -23.32 27.81
N ALA A 401 -34.39 -23.05 26.57
CA ALA A 401 -35.07 -23.41 25.34
C ALA A 401 -35.17 -24.93 25.11
N ASN A 402 -34.34 -25.72 25.78
CA ASN A 402 -34.28 -27.18 25.62
C ASN A 402 -34.63 -27.94 26.90
N LYS A 403 -35.34 -27.32 27.84
CA LYS A 403 -35.76 -27.97 29.12
C LYS A 403 -36.46 -29.30 28.93
N ASP A 404 -37.30 -29.39 27.92
CA ASP A 404 -38.10 -30.57 27.62
C ASP A 404 -37.40 -31.56 26.68
N PHE A 405 -36.21 -31.18 26.15
CA PHE A 405 -35.48 -32.04 25.23
C PHE A 405 -34.44 -32.88 25.96
N LYS A 406 -34.67 -34.17 26.03
CA LYS A 406 -33.68 -35.13 26.56
C LYS A 406 -32.66 -35.43 25.47
N PHE A 407 -31.45 -34.87 25.58
CA PHE A 407 -30.33 -35.35 24.78
C PHE A 407 -29.99 -36.78 25.19
N VAL A 408 -30.30 -37.76 24.36
CA VAL A 408 -29.87 -39.13 24.54
C VAL A 408 -28.41 -39.19 24.09
N LEU A 409 -27.48 -39.42 25.01
CA LEU A 409 -26.07 -39.67 24.74
C LEU A 409 -25.87 -41.09 24.22
#